data_a096b106236ff9f7ce917e9d48e066e2
#
_entry.id   a096b106236ff9f7ce917e9d48e066e2
#
_cell.length_a   1.000
_cell.length_b   1.000
_cell.length_c   1.000
_cell.angle_alpha   90.00
_cell.angle_beta   90.00
_cell.angle_gamma   90.00
#
_symmetry.space_group_name_H-M   'P 1'
#
loop_
_entity.id
_entity.type
_entity.pdbx_description
1 polymer ?
#
loop_
_entity_poly.entity_id
_entity_poly.type
_entity_poly.pdbx_seq_one_letter_code
_entity_poly.pdbx_strand_id
1 'polypeptide(L)'
;MLNFYLLLEKMETEEHKDIHATLKRLPLKHQDLMHGFKVKLTSNNTIKNDDQHIGWIYKNKITISAPWNYGREMVFLHEIAHMVWEKFMTPELKKEWKNLLKDTKPEQIKKNGTLRKKALSQNDEELFAMAYAATYSKHMLMTYANEQWQNFIKIKVPH
;
A
#
# COMPACT_ATOMS: atom_id res chain seq x y z
N MET A 1 -8.38 -6.82 -18.10
CA MET A 1 -9.19 -6.93 -16.87
C MET A 1 -9.67 -8.34 -16.55
N LEU A 2 -10.30 -9.04 -17.47
CA LEU A 2 -10.82 -10.40 -17.26
C LEU A 2 -9.79 -11.44 -16.77
N ASN A 3 -8.55 -11.39 -17.25
CA ASN A 3 -7.56 -12.44 -16.94
C ASN A 3 -6.99 -12.39 -15.51
N PHE A 4 -6.91 -11.21 -14.89
CA PHE A 4 -6.45 -11.10 -13.53
C PHE A 4 -7.52 -11.61 -12.53
N TYR A 5 -8.75 -11.25 -12.77
CA TYR A 5 -9.88 -11.72 -11.97
C TYR A 5 -10.06 -13.25 -12.06
N LEU A 6 -9.86 -13.83 -13.25
CA LEU A 6 -9.88 -15.28 -13.43
C LEU A 6 -8.75 -16.00 -12.71
N LEU A 7 -7.56 -15.38 -12.58
CA LEU A 7 -6.44 -15.93 -11.80
C LEU A 7 -6.71 -15.91 -10.30
N LEU A 8 -7.35 -14.86 -9.80
CA LEU A 8 -7.76 -14.78 -8.40
C LEU A 8 -8.95 -15.70 -8.09
N GLU A 9 -9.90 -15.84 -9.01
CA GLU A 9 -11.04 -16.77 -8.87
C GLU A 9 -10.62 -18.23 -8.78
N LYS A 10 -9.48 -18.61 -9.37
CA LYS A 10 -8.90 -19.96 -9.24
C LYS A 10 -8.16 -20.20 -7.92
N MET A 11 -7.98 -19.18 -7.11
CA MET A 11 -7.30 -19.27 -5.82
C MET A 11 -8.38 -19.35 -4.73
N GLU A 12 -8.80 -20.56 -4.38
CA GLU A 12 -9.98 -20.90 -3.58
C GLU A 12 -9.91 -20.58 -2.08
N THR A 13 -9.08 -19.66 -1.60
CA THR A 13 -9.02 -19.31 -0.19
C THR A 13 -9.75 -18.02 0.13
N GLU A 14 -10.35 -17.91 1.32
CA GLU A 14 -10.97 -16.68 1.83
C GLU A 14 -10.00 -15.48 1.76
N GLU A 15 -8.70 -15.74 1.93
CA GLU A 15 -7.63 -14.76 1.83
C GLU A 15 -7.54 -14.09 0.47
N HIS A 16 -7.70 -14.86 -0.59
CA HIS A 16 -7.69 -14.33 -1.96
C HIS A 16 -8.97 -13.55 -2.29
N LYS A 17 -10.10 -13.92 -1.69
CA LYS A 17 -11.34 -13.14 -1.80
C LYS A 17 -11.17 -11.75 -1.19
N ASP A 18 -10.49 -11.65 -0.05
CA ASP A 18 -10.21 -10.38 0.60
C ASP A 18 -9.26 -9.50 -0.23
N ILE A 19 -8.23 -10.08 -0.82
CA ILE A 19 -7.33 -9.38 -1.75
C ILE A 19 -8.09 -8.88 -2.98
N HIS A 20 -8.95 -9.70 -3.54
CA HIS A 20 -9.78 -9.31 -4.67
C HIS A 20 -10.74 -8.16 -4.32
N ALA A 21 -11.39 -8.23 -3.17
CA ALA A 21 -12.27 -7.16 -2.68
C ALA A 21 -11.49 -5.86 -2.44
N THR A 22 -10.27 -5.96 -1.93
CA THR A 22 -9.37 -4.81 -1.76
C THR A 22 -9.01 -4.17 -3.09
N LEU A 23 -8.65 -4.99 -4.08
CA LEU A 23 -8.31 -4.50 -5.42
C LEU A 23 -9.47 -3.75 -6.07
N LYS A 24 -10.70 -4.24 -5.92
CA LYS A 24 -11.90 -3.60 -6.47
C LYS A 24 -12.17 -2.19 -5.91
N ARG A 25 -11.63 -1.85 -4.75
CA ARG A 25 -11.78 -0.51 -4.16
C ARG A 25 -10.82 0.53 -4.76
N LEU A 26 -9.80 0.08 -5.48
CA LEU A 26 -8.83 0.98 -6.09
C LEU A 26 -9.37 1.64 -7.35
N PRO A 27 -8.84 2.82 -7.72
CA PRO A 27 -9.09 3.40 -9.04
C PRO A 27 -8.76 2.44 -10.17
N LEU A 28 -9.50 2.48 -11.26
CA LEU A 28 -9.35 1.52 -12.38
C LEU A 28 -7.93 1.47 -12.94
N LYS A 29 -7.27 2.61 -13.12
CA LYS A 29 -5.88 2.64 -13.59
C LYS A 29 -4.91 1.94 -12.63
N HIS A 30 -5.18 2.02 -11.33
CA HIS A 30 -4.36 1.32 -10.33
C HIS A 30 -4.64 -0.20 -10.35
N GLN A 31 -5.89 -0.60 -10.56
CA GLN A 31 -6.23 -2.01 -10.77
C GLN A 31 -5.52 -2.57 -12.00
N ASP A 32 -5.43 -1.80 -13.08
CA ASP A 32 -4.78 -2.21 -14.33
C ASP A 32 -3.27 -2.47 -14.18
N LEU A 33 -2.61 -1.84 -13.20
CA LEU A 33 -1.21 -2.15 -12.86
C LEU A 33 -1.01 -3.60 -12.42
N MET A 34 -2.05 -4.21 -11.86
CA MET A 34 -2.01 -5.59 -11.37
C MET A 34 -2.27 -6.63 -12.46
N HIS A 35 -2.50 -6.18 -13.70
CA HIS A 35 -2.74 -7.10 -14.81
C HIS A 35 -1.54 -8.03 -15.03
N GLY A 36 -1.77 -9.34 -15.01
CA GLY A 36 -0.73 -10.35 -15.13
C GLY A 36 0.09 -10.63 -13.87
N PHE A 37 -0.15 -9.94 -12.77
CA PHE A 37 0.52 -10.23 -11.49
C PHE A 37 -0.07 -11.47 -10.81
N LYS A 38 0.80 -12.17 -10.10
CA LYS A 38 0.43 -13.27 -9.19
C LYS A 38 0.66 -12.83 -7.75
N VAL A 39 -0.29 -13.10 -6.89
CA VAL A 39 -0.16 -12.87 -5.46
C VAL A 39 0.13 -14.19 -4.76
N LYS A 40 1.24 -14.26 -4.04
CA LYS A 40 1.61 -15.41 -3.20
C LYS A 40 1.50 -15.02 -1.74
N LEU A 41 0.71 -15.78 -1.00
CA LEU A 41 0.63 -15.70 0.44
C LEU A 41 1.52 -16.77 1.06
N THR A 42 2.37 -16.39 2.01
CA THR A 42 3.25 -17.32 2.73
C THR A 42 2.90 -17.33 4.20
N SER A 43 3.05 -18.49 4.85
CA SER A 43 2.90 -18.59 6.30
C SER A 43 4.13 -18.02 7.01
N ASN A 44 3.89 -17.41 8.15
CA ASN A 44 4.84 -16.58 8.90
C ASN A 44 5.97 -17.29 9.64
N ASN A 45 6.15 -18.59 9.48
CA ASN A 45 7.02 -19.38 10.35
C ASN A 45 8.52 -19.18 10.11
N THR A 46 8.94 -18.29 9.21
CA THR A 46 10.35 -18.13 8.82
C THR A 46 10.96 -16.76 9.10
N ILE A 47 10.22 -15.83 9.68
CA ILE A 47 10.74 -14.48 9.94
C ILE A 47 11.43 -14.46 11.30
N LYS A 48 12.73 -14.63 11.31
CA LYS A 48 13.56 -14.63 12.53
C LYS A 48 14.31 -13.33 12.82
N ASN A 49 14.22 -12.30 11.98
CA ASN A 49 14.99 -11.05 12.12
C ASN A 49 14.14 -9.80 12.00
N ASP A 50 14.52 -8.77 12.74
CA ASP A 50 13.81 -7.47 12.86
C ASP A 50 13.78 -6.59 11.59
N ASP A 51 14.51 -6.94 10.54
CA ASP A 51 14.51 -6.26 9.23
C ASP A 51 13.48 -6.87 8.28
N GLN A 52 12.24 -6.87 8.70
CA GLN A 52 11.20 -7.67 8.06
C GLN A 52 10.56 -6.96 6.88
N HIS A 53 10.96 -7.33 5.69
CA HIS A 53 10.11 -7.16 4.52
C HIS A 53 8.95 -8.16 4.61
N ILE A 54 7.79 -7.69 5.02
CA ILE A 54 6.55 -8.48 5.10
C ILE A 54 5.83 -8.58 3.75
N GLY A 55 6.28 -7.85 2.75
CA GLY A 55 5.85 -7.91 1.37
C GLY A 55 6.96 -7.49 0.43
N TRP A 56 6.94 -8.01 -0.78
CA TRP A 56 7.86 -7.59 -1.85
C TRP A 56 7.31 -7.92 -3.23
N ILE A 57 7.74 -7.14 -4.21
CA ILE A 57 7.45 -7.36 -5.62
C ILE A 57 8.72 -7.87 -6.32
N TYR A 58 8.59 -8.95 -7.07
CA TYR A 58 9.63 -9.42 -7.95
C TYR A 58 9.01 -9.85 -9.28
N LYS A 59 9.42 -9.21 -10.38
CA LYS A 59 8.78 -9.39 -11.68
C LYS A 59 7.26 -9.18 -11.57
N ASN A 60 6.46 -10.15 -12.01
CA ASN A 60 5.00 -10.10 -11.97
C ASN A 60 4.43 -10.88 -10.77
N LYS A 61 5.10 -10.82 -9.63
CA LYS A 61 4.69 -11.53 -8.43
C LYS A 61 4.82 -10.67 -7.19
N ILE A 62 3.74 -10.55 -6.46
CA ILE A 62 3.71 -9.98 -5.12
C ILE A 62 3.71 -11.13 -4.13
N THR A 63 4.67 -11.14 -3.22
CA THR A 63 4.71 -12.10 -2.12
C THR A 63 4.40 -11.37 -0.83
N ILE A 64 3.50 -11.90 -0.02
CA ILE A 64 3.08 -11.35 1.26
C ILE A 64 3.31 -12.40 2.33
N SER A 65 4.11 -12.05 3.34
CA SER A 65 4.39 -12.89 4.50
C SER A 65 4.00 -12.21 5.81
N ALA A 66 2.92 -11.46 5.79
CA ALA A 66 2.39 -10.80 6.98
C ALA A 66 1.56 -11.77 7.83
N PRO A 67 1.50 -11.53 9.16
CA PRO A 67 0.52 -12.20 10.00
C PRO A 67 -0.89 -11.99 9.49
N TRP A 68 -1.73 -12.97 9.70
CA TRP A 68 -3.12 -12.93 9.34
C TRP A 68 -3.88 -11.77 9.99
N ASN A 69 -4.83 -11.23 9.32
CA ASN A 69 -5.73 -10.13 9.60
C ASN A 69 -5.49 -8.95 8.65
N TYR A 70 -5.88 -7.76 9.06
CA TYR A 70 -5.71 -6.50 8.31
C TYR A 70 -4.25 -6.21 7.87
N GLY A 71 -3.26 -6.87 8.46
CA GLY A 71 -1.86 -6.72 8.06
C GLY A 71 -1.59 -7.08 6.61
N ARG A 72 -2.22 -8.11 6.07
CA ARG A 72 -2.04 -8.52 4.67
C ARG A 72 -2.64 -7.54 3.68
N GLU A 73 -3.79 -6.98 3.99
CA GLU A 73 -4.39 -5.93 3.17
C GLU A 73 -3.47 -4.71 3.08
N MET A 74 -2.94 -4.27 4.22
CA MET A 74 -2.01 -3.13 4.27
C MET A 74 -0.74 -3.39 3.48
N VAL A 75 -0.15 -4.56 3.59
CA VAL A 75 1.05 -4.93 2.82
C VAL A 75 0.73 -4.97 1.33
N PHE A 76 -0.37 -5.56 0.94
CA PHE A 76 -0.79 -5.61 -0.46
C PHE A 76 -0.98 -4.21 -1.05
N LEU A 77 -1.68 -3.33 -0.36
CA LEU A 77 -1.88 -1.94 -0.77
C LEU A 77 -0.56 -1.15 -0.80
N HIS A 78 0.34 -1.40 0.14
CA HIS A 78 1.66 -0.80 0.19
C HIS A 78 2.50 -1.16 -1.04
N GLU A 79 2.50 -2.43 -1.42
CA GLU A 79 3.22 -2.89 -2.62
C GLU A 79 2.61 -2.31 -3.92
N ILE A 80 1.29 -2.23 -4.01
CA ILE A 80 0.63 -1.55 -5.14
C ILE A 80 1.03 -0.07 -5.18
N ALA A 81 1.14 0.57 -4.03
CA ALA A 81 1.53 1.99 -3.97
C ALA A 81 2.92 2.25 -4.55
N HIS A 82 3.89 1.35 -4.39
CA HIS A 82 5.19 1.46 -5.06
C HIS A 82 5.04 1.45 -6.58
N MET A 83 4.16 0.60 -7.12
CA MET A 83 3.89 0.61 -8.56
C MET A 83 3.19 1.89 -9.03
N VAL A 84 2.27 2.41 -8.23
CA VAL A 84 1.61 3.71 -8.49
C VAL A 84 2.63 4.84 -8.45
N TRP A 85 3.55 4.83 -7.48
CA TRP A 85 4.63 5.81 -7.36
C TRP A 85 5.54 5.82 -8.59
N GLU A 86 5.93 4.65 -9.05
CA GLU A 86 6.77 4.51 -10.23
C GLU A 86 6.05 4.93 -11.51
N LYS A 87 4.79 4.51 -11.67
CA LYS A 87 4.06 4.66 -12.93
C LYS A 87 3.35 6.00 -13.09
N PHE A 88 2.78 6.54 -12.02
CA PHE A 88 1.88 7.69 -12.09
C PHE A 88 2.39 8.95 -11.39
N MET A 89 3.37 8.83 -10.49
CA MET A 89 3.93 9.99 -9.82
C MET A 89 4.97 10.66 -10.70
N THR A 90 4.54 11.70 -11.39
CA THR A 90 5.45 12.57 -12.18
C THR A 90 6.44 13.30 -11.27
N PRO A 91 7.54 13.84 -11.80
CA PRO A 91 8.46 14.67 -11.00
C PRO A 91 7.77 15.81 -10.26
N GLU A 92 6.76 16.44 -10.89
CA GLU A 92 5.98 17.52 -10.30
C GLU A 92 5.15 17.02 -9.11
N LEU A 93 4.45 15.89 -9.26
CA LEU A 93 3.68 15.28 -8.18
C LEU A 93 4.57 14.81 -7.03
N LYS A 94 5.75 14.25 -7.33
CA LYS A 94 6.75 13.89 -6.30
C LYS A 94 7.24 15.12 -5.54
N LYS A 95 7.43 16.24 -6.22
CA LYS A 95 7.80 17.52 -5.58
C LYS A 95 6.67 18.07 -4.71
N GLU A 96 5.42 18.03 -5.20
CA GLU A 96 4.25 18.42 -4.40
C GLU A 96 4.11 17.56 -3.15
N TRP A 97 4.24 16.25 -3.29
CA TRP A 97 4.22 15.31 -2.16
C TRP A 97 5.30 15.63 -1.12
N LYS A 98 6.53 15.85 -1.57
CA LYS A 98 7.65 16.23 -0.70
C LYS A 98 7.41 17.55 0.06
N ASN A 99 6.79 18.52 -0.59
CA ASN A 99 6.42 19.77 0.06
C ASN A 99 5.33 19.55 1.10
N LEU A 100 4.30 18.75 0.76
CA LEU A 100 3.24 18.37 1.71
C LEU A 100 3.81 17.68 2.95
N LEU A 101 4.80 16.79 2.79
CA LEU A 101 5.45 16.13 3.92
C LEU A 101 6.20 17.13 4.81
N LYS A 102 6.89 18.12 4.23
CA LYS A 102 7.60 19.16 4.99
C LYS A 102 6.63 20.05 5.80
N ASP A 103 5.46 20.32 5.22
CA ASP A 103 4.44 21.17 5.84
C ASP A 103 3.60 20.42 6.87
N THR A 104 3.73 19.08 6.92
CA THR A 104 2.97 18.25 7.87
C THR A 104 3.58 18.32 9.25
N LYS A 105 2.82 18.84 10.20
CA LYS A 105 3.24 18.89 11.60
C LYS A 105 3.13 17.51 12.27
N PRO A 106 4.04 17.17 13.19
CA PRO A 106 3.99 15.88 13.90
C PRO A 106 2.63 15.57 14.55
N GLU A 107 1.92 16.58 15.02
CA GLU A 107 0.60 16.44 15.66
C GLU A 107 -0.50 16.01 14.69
N GLN A 108 -0.32 16.26 13.39
CA GLN A 108 -1.26 15.88 12.34
C GLN A 108 -1.16 14.39 11.98
N ILE A 109 -0.08 13.73 12.41
CA ILE A 109 0.09 12.29 12.27
C ILE A 109 -0.43 11.65 13.56
N LYS A 110 -1.65 11.15 13.53
CA LYS A 110 -2.30 10.55 14.70
C LYS A 110 -1.54 9.29 15.14
N LYS A 111 -0.63 9.37 16.14
CA LYS A 111 -0.24 8.25 17.00
C LYS A 111 0.86 8.52 18.02
N ASN A 112 1.15 7.48 18.85
CA ASN A 112 2.12 7.54 19.94
C ASN A 112 3.52 7.97 19.42
N GLY A 113 4.30 8.60 20.29
CA GLY A 113 5.52 9.33 19.90
C GLY A 113 6.59 8.49 19.15
N THR A 114 6.67 7.18 19.42
CA THR A 114 7.65 6.29 18.79
C THR A 114 7.32 6.02 17.32
N LEU A 115 6.06 5.72 17.03
CA LEU A 115 5.61 5.48 15.65
C LEU A 115 5.64 6.77 14.82
N ARG A 116 5.38 7.90 15.44
CA ARG A 116 5.48 9.22 14.82
C ARG A 116 6.91 9.53 14.35
N LYS A 117 7.90 9.28 15.19
CA LYS A 117 9.32 9.43 14.83
C LYS A 117 9.72 8.51 13.69
N LYS A 118 9.31 7.24 13.75
CA LYS A 118 9.59 6.27 12.70
C LYS A 118 8.96 6.67 11.38
N ALA A 119 7.71 7.13 11.37
CA ALA A 119 7.03 7.60 10.17
C ALA A 119 7.80 8.77 9.51
N LEU A 120 8.18 9.78 10.29
CA LEU A 120 8.89 10.96 9.78
C LEU A 120 10.33 10.66 9.33
N SER A 121 10.94 9.55 9.74
CA SER A 121 12.28 9.14 9.33
C SER A 121 12.30 8.32 8.03
N GLN A 122 11.14 7.91 7.52
CA GLN A 122 11.05 7.16 6.27
C GLN A 122 11.23 8.07 5.05
N ASN A 123 11.61 7.48 3.91
CA ASN A 123 11.74 8.24 2.68
C ASN A 123 10.36 8.62 2.10
N ASP A 124 10.35 9.54 1.15
CA ASP A 124 9.12 10.10 0.57
C ASP A 124 8.22 9.04 -0.08
N GLU A 125 8.81 8.05 -0.72
CA GLU A 125 8.09 6.94 -1.36
C GLU A 125 7.47 6.00 -0.34
N GLU A 126 8.21 5.63 0.72
CA GLU A 126 7.67 4.79 1.80
C GLU A 126 6.50 5.48 2.51
N LEU A 127 6.61 6.78 2.78
CA LEU A 127 5.51 7.56 3.35
C LEU A 127 4.30 7.63 2.42
N PHE A 128 4.53 7.75 1.10
CA PHE A 128 3.47 7.67 0.11
C PHE A 128 2.80 6.30 0.13
N ALA A 129 3.58 5.22 0.15
CA ALA A 129 3.05 3.86 0.18
C ALA A 129 2.22 3.58 1.43
N MET A 130 2.67 4.06 2.59
CA MET A 130 1.91 3.97 3.84
C MET A 130 0.61 4.78 3.80
N ALA A 131 0.67 6.01 3.29
CA ALA A 131 -0.51 6.87 3.15
C ALA A 131 -1.52 6.31 2.13
N TYR A 132 -1.03 5.75 1.04
CA TYR A 132 -1.85 5.07 0.03
C TYR A 132 -2.59 3.88 0.64
N ALA A 133 -1.87 3.03 1.35
CA ALA A 133 -2.45 1.88 2.04
C ALA A 133 -3.52 2.33 3.06
N ALA A 134 -3.25 3.37 3.84
CA ALA A 134 -4.22 3.94 4.78
C ALA A 134 -5.45 4.54 4.09
N THR A 135 -5.29 5.07 2.86
CA THR A 135 -6.38 5.67 2.08
C THR A 135 -7.38 4.62 1.59
N TYR A 136 -6.89 3.48 1.13
CA TYR A 136 -7.72 2.45 0.49
C TYR A 136 -7.99 1.22 1.36
N SER A 137 -7.39 1.15 2.54
CA SER A 137 -7.66 0.07 3.49
C SER A 137 -9.08 0.14 4.04
N LYS A 138 -9.73 -1.02 4.13
CA LYS A 138 -11.00 -1.20 4.83
C LYS A 138 -10.87 -0.96 6.34
N HIS A 139 -9.69 -1.20 6.89
CA HIS A 139 -9.45 -1.23 8.33
C HIS A 139 -8.80 0.04 8.88
N MET A 140 -8.80 1.14 8.16
CA MET A 140 -8.29 2.45 8.59
C MET A 140 -7.23 2.37 9.70
N LEU A 141 -6.03 1.87 9.38
CA LEU A 141 -4.93 1.90 10.33
C LEU A 141 -4.46 3.34 10.52
N MET A 142 -4.77 3.86 11.66
CA MET A 142 -4.79 5.27 12.04
C MET A 142 -3.45 6.01 11.97
N THR A 143 -2.31 5.31 11.77
CA THR A 143 -0.99 5.92 11.88
C THR A 143 -0.67 6.86 10.73
N TYR A 144 -1.08 6.49 9.54
CA TYR A 144 -0.77 7.23 8.31
C TYR A 144 -2.04 7.82 7.68
N ALA A 145 -3.15 7.81 8.42
CA ALA A 145 -4.42 8.40 8.03
C ALA A 145 -4.41 9.92 8.29
N ASN A 146 -3.48 10.63 7.66
CA ASN A 146 -3.50 12.08 7.61
C ASN A 146 -4.43 12.52 6.49
N GLU A 147 -5.40 13.36 6.80
CA GLU A 147 -6.42 13.81 5.85
C GLU A 147 -5.81 14.51 4.62
N GLN A 148 -4.79 15.34 4.81
CA GLN A 148 -4.13 16.05 3.72
C GLN A 148 -3.40 15.08 2.79
N TRP A 149 -2.75 14.05 3.34
CA TRP A 149 -2.08 13.01 2.58
C TRP A 149 -3.08 12.17 1.78
N GLN A 150 -4.20 11.80 2.41
CA GLN A 150 -5.26 11.04 1.74
C GLN A 150 -5.92 11.85 0.64
N ASN A 151 -6.17 13.14 0.86
CA ASN A 151 -6.71 14.03 -0.16
C ASN A 151 -5.74 14.20 -1.34
N PHE A 152 -4.44 14.32 -1.08
CA PHE A 152 -3.44 14.32 -2.15
C PHE A 152 -3.56 13.07 -3.02
N ILE A 153 -3.59 11.89 -2.39
CA ILE A 153 -3.69 10.61 -3.10
C ILE A 153 -4.99 10.52 -3.91
N LYS A 154 -6.12 10.91 -3.34
CA LYS A 154 -7.42 10.82 -4.00
C LYS A 154 -7.64 11.84 -5.11
N ILE A 155 -6.99 12.99 -5.04
CA ILE A 155 -7.29 14.12 -5.94
C ILE A 155 -6.19 14.33 -6.97
N LYS A 156 -4.93 14.16 -6.58
CA LYS A 156 -3.76 14.50 -7.40
C LYS A 156 -3.20 13.32 -8.18
N VAL A 157 -3.22 12.13 -7.58
CA VAL A 157 -2.70 10.93 -8.24
C VAL A 157 -3.67 10.50 -9.35
N PRO A 158 -3.21 10.25 -10.59
CA PRO A 158 -4.09 9.84 -11.69
C PRO A 158 -4.87 8.56 -11.40
N HIS A 159 -6.18 8.57 -11.68
CA HIS A 159 -7.12 7.48 -11.43
C HIS A 159 -7.51 6.73 -12.70
#